data_4235a99d694da48966c22bec04d004e2
#
_entry.id   4235a99d694da48966c22bec04d004e2
#
_cell.length_a   1.000
_cell.length_b   1.000
_cell.length_c   1.000
_cell.angle_alpha   90.00
_cell.angle_beta   90.00
_cell.angle_gamma   90.00
#
_symmetry.space_group_name_H-M   'P 1'
#
loop_
_entity.id
_entity.type
_entity.pdbx_description
1 polymer ?
#
loop_
_entity_poly.entity_id
_entity_poly.type
_entity_poly.pdbx_seq_one_letter_code
_entity_poly.pdbx_strand_id
1 'polypeptide(L)'
;TVVGPMTGGILLAHETGKALGTRAIFTERVNGKMTFRRGFHLHPGERCLIVEDIVTTGGSIKEVIDVVKANGGIPVAVSMLVDRSGGKVNFGDVPCTALLHLNVETNKPEDCPLCKQGIPMTKRGSTGKK
;
A
#
# COMPACT_ATOMS: atom_id res chain seq x y z
N THR A 1 -11.20 -8.48 -8.61
CA THR A 1 -11.16 -8.22 -7.15
C THR A 1 -10.28 -7.02 -6.84
N VAL A 2 -10.68 -6.20 -5.86
CA VAL A 2 -9.85 -5.12 -5.33
C VAL A 2 -9.17 -5.61 -4.05
N VAL A 3 -7.87 -5.35 -3.92
CA VAL A 3 -7.04 -5.81 -2.81
C VAL A 3 -6.34 -4.61 -2.17
N GLY A 4 -6.54 -4.40 -0.87
CA GLY A 4 -5.82 -3.37 -0.11
C GLY A 4 -5.02 -3.96 1.04
N PRO A 5 -3.86 -3.41 1.42
CA PRO A 5 -3.19 -3.79 2.65
C PRO A 5 -3.86 -3.16 3.88
N MET A 6 -3.85 -3.87 4.99
CA MET A 6 -4.28 -3.35 6.29
C MET A 6 -3.28 -2.25 6.73
N THR A 7 -3.71 -1.11 7.23
CA THR A 7 -5.07 -0.75 7.68
C THR A 7 -5.73 0.23 6.68
N GLY A 8 -5.00 1.20 6.14
CA GLY A 8 -5.53 2.27 5.28
C GLY A 8 -6.18 1.75 4.00
N GLY A 9 -5.58 0.74 3.39
CA GLY A 9 -6.09 0.12 2.17
C GLY A 9 -7.43 -0.61 2.32
N ILE A 10 -7.89 -0.94 3.54
CA ILE A 10 -9.15 -1.68 3.74
C ILE A 10 -10.36 -0.88 3.26
N LEU A 11 -10.51 0.35 3.76
CA LEU A 11 -11.63 1.21 3.38
C LEU A 11 -11.57 1.57 1.90
N LEU A 12 -10.37 1.85 1.40
CA LEU A 12 -10.17 2.17 -0.01
C LEU A 12 -10.53 0.99 -0.91
N ALA A 13 -10.11 -0.23 -0.55
CA ALA A 13 -10.48 -1.44 -1.29
C ALA A 13 -12.00 -1.66 -1.27
N HIS A 14 -12.65 -1.47 -0.12
CA HIS A 14 -14.09 -1.61 0.02
C HIS A 14 -14.84 -0.63 -0.89
N GLU A 15 -14.55 0.67 -0.81
CA GLU A 15 -15.22 1.70 -1.60
C GLU A 15 -14.94 1.55 -3.11
N THR A 16 -13.69 1.23 -3.46
CA THR A 16 -13.33 0.96 -4.86
C THR A 16 -14.05 -0.28 -5.39
N GLY A 17 -14.09 -1.36 -4.62
CA GLY A 17 -14.81 -2.58 -5.00
C GLY A 17 -16.31 -2.32 -5.18
N LYS A 18 -16.92 -1.57 -4.27
CA LYS A 18 -18.31 -1.13 -4.37
C LYS A 18 -18.58 -0.30 -5.63
N ALA A 19 -17.71 0.68 -5.92
CA ALA A 19 -17.85 1.52 -7.10
C ALA A 19 -17.68 0.73 -8.41
N LEU A 20 -16.84 -0.30 -8.42
CA LEU A 20 -16.61 -1.16 -9.58
C LEU A 20 -17.58 -2.36 -9.66
N GLY A 21 -18.47 -2.53 -8.69
CA GLY A 21 -19.38 -3.69 -8.63
C GLY A 21 -18.64 -5.02 -8.49
N THR A 22 -17.49 -5.04 -7.80
CA THR A 22 -16.65 -6.22 -7.66
C THR A 22 -16.27 -6.50 -6.21
N ARG A 23 -15.72 -7.68 -5.97
CA ARG A 23 -15.26 -8.12 -4.66
C ARG A 23 -14.10 -7.24 -4.16
N ALA A 24 -14.09 -6.97 -2.85
CA ALA A 24 -12.99 -6.32 -2.16
C ALA A 24 -12.50 -7.20 -1.02
N ILE A 25 -11.20 -7.37 -0.91
CA ILE A 25 -10.50 -8.11 0.15
C ILE A 25 -9.27 -7.34 0.61
N PHE A 26 -8.68 -7.78 1.71
CA PHE A 26 -7.46 -7.13 2.19
C PHE A 26 -6.42 -8.14 2.66
N THR A 27 -5.17 -7.68 2.69
CA THR A 27 -4.05 -8.40 3.27
C THR A 27 -3.70 -7.81 4.63
N GLU A 28 -3.18 -8.64 5.53
CA GLU A 28 -2.68 -8.22 6.83
C GLU A 28 -1.31 -8.85 7.12
N ARG A 29 -0.55 -8.26 8.04
CA ARG A 29 0.75 -8.80 8.44
C ARG A 29 0.60 -9.81 9.56
N VAL A 30 1.18 -10.98 9.37
CA VAL A 30 1.32 -12.02 10.39
C VAL A 30 2.79 -12.35 10.52
N ASN A 31 3.35 -12.19 11.70
CA ASN A 31 4.78 -12.39 11.95
C ASN A 31 5.68 -11.63 10.95
N GLY A 32 5.31 -10.39 10.63
CA GLY A 32 6.03 -9.53 9.70
C GLY A 32 5.80 -9.79 8.21
N LYS A 33 5.06 -10.83 7.84
CA LYS A 33 4.77 -11.19 6.45
C LYS A 33 3.36 -10.80 6.05
N MET A 34 3.22 -10.17 4.89
CA MET A 34 1.91 -9.86 4.29
C MET A 34 1.24 -11.17 3.85
N THR A 35 -0.06 -11.32 4.12
CA THR A 35 -0.82 -12.51 3.76
C THR A 35 -2.32 -12.27 3.69
N PHE A 36 -3.06 -13.11 2.96
CA PHE A 36 -4.51 -13.21 3.10
C PHE A 36 -4.86 -14.00 4.36
N ARG A 37 -5.90 -13.54 5.05
CA ARG A 37 -6.50 -14.22 6.21
C ARG A 37 -8.02 -14.10 6.17
N ARG A 38 -8.67 -14.50 7.25
CA ARG A 38 -10.14 -14.36 7.46
C ARG A 38 -10.97 -15.04 6.37
N GLY A 39 -10.44 -16.11 5.77
CA GLY A 39 -11.09 -16.82 4.67
C GLY A 39 -10.94 -16.14 3.31
N PHE A 40 -10.19 -15.03 3.21
CA PHE A 40 -9.90 -14.45 1.91
C PHE A 40 -8.96 -15.34 1.10
N HIS A 41 -9.34 -15.58 -0.14
CA HIS A 41 -8.57 -16.34 -1.13
C HIS A 41 -8.81 -15.77 -2.53
N LEU A 42 -7.97 -16.12 -3.44
CA LEU A 42 -8.11 -15.81 -4.87
C LEU A 42 -8.37 -17.08 -5.66
N HIS A 43 -9.12 -16.96 -6.74
CA HIS A 43 -9.22 -18.02 -7.73
C HIS A 43 -8.03 -17.96 -8.70
N PRO A 44 -7.59 -19.09 -9.26
CA PRO A 44 -6.53 -19.10 -10.26
C PRO A 44 -6.86 -18.16 -11.44
N GLY A 45 -5.92 -17.26 -11.76
CA GLY A 45 -6.08 -16.27 -12.81
C GLY A 45 -6.96 -15.06 -12.45
N GLU A 46 -7.39 -14.94 -11.20
CA GLU A 46 -8.23 -13.81 -10.78
C GLU A 46 -7.49 -12.48 -10.91
N ARG A 47 -8.09 -11.54 -11.65
CA ARG A 47 -7.51 -10.20 -11.88
C ARG A 47 -7.68 -9.33 -10.64
N CYS A 48 -6.60 -8.76 -10.16
CA CYS A 48 -6.56 -7.98 -8.92
C CYS A 48 -6.10 -6.54 -9.18
N LEU A 49 -6.96 -5.58 -8.83
CA LEU A 49 -6.57 -4.19 -8.66
C LEU A 49 -6.07 -4.00 -7.23
N ILE A 50 -4.86 -3.52 -7.06
CA ILE A 50 -4.27 -3.24 -5.75
C ILE A 50 -4.45 -1.77 -5.44
N VAL A 51 -4.93 -1.44 -4.24
CA VAL A 51 -5.18 -0.06 -3.83
C VAL A 51 -4.52 0.25 -2.50
N GLU A 52 -4.03 1.50 -2.35
CA GLU A 52 -3.40 1.98 -1.11
C GLU A 52 -3.73 3.45 -0.90
N ASP A 53 -3.85 3.87 0.35
CA ASP A 53 -4.09 5.27 0.68
C ASP A 53 -2.86 6.14 0.42
N ILE A 54 -1.72 5.81 1.01
CA ILE A 54 -0.48 6.57 0.90
C ILE A 54 0.71 5.65 0.61
N VAL A 55 1.43 5.95 -0.45
CA VAL A 55 2.65 5.23 -0.81
C VAL A 55 3.87 6.12 -0.64
N THR A 56 4.87 5.63 0.08
CA THR A 56 6.18 6.27 0.24
C THR A 56 7.27 5.53 -0.53
N THR A 57 7.66 4.36 -0.08
CA THR A 57 8.67 3.50 -0.74
C THR A 57 8.07 2.42 -1.63
N GLY A 58 6.76 2.19 -1.53
CA GLY A 58 6.05 1.14 -2.25
C GLY A 58 6.25 -0.27 -1.67
N GLY A 59 6.93 -0.40 -0.52
CA GLY A 59 7.23 -1.71 0.08
C GLY A 59 5.98 -2.55 0.35
N SER A 60 4.96 -1.98 0.99
CA SER A 60 3.70 -2.69 1.28
C SER A 60 3.00 -3.16 0.00
N ILE A 61 2.96 -2.32 -1.03
CA ILE A 61 2.35 -2.68 -2.32
C ILE A 61 3.11 -3.83 -2.99
N LYS A 62 4.45 -3.81 -2.98
CA LYS A 62 5.27 -4.91 -3.52
C LYS A 62 4.94 -6.23 -2.82
N GLU A 63 4.83 -6.22 -1.49
CA GLU A 63 4.43 -7.40 -0.72
C GLU A 63 3.01 -7.87 -1.10
N VAL A 64 2.05 -6.96 -1.33
CA VAL A 64 0.69 -7.33 -1.78
C VAL A 64 0.73 -7.94 -3.18
N ILE A 65 1.52 -7.38 -4.10
CA ILE A 65 1.73 -7.95 -5.45
C ILE A 65 2.24 -9.39 -5.34
N ASP A 66 3.24 -9.62 -4.49
CA ASP A 66 3.81 -10.95 -4.28
C ASP A 66 2.78 -11.93 -3.69
N VAL A 67 1.98 -11.49 -2.72
CA VAL A 67 0.89 -12.29 -2.13
C VAL A 67 -0.16 -12.64 -3.19
N VAL A 68 -0.57 -11.67 -4.02
CA VAL A 68 -1.54 -11.92 -5.11
C VAL A 68 -0.99 -12.97 -6.07
N LYS A 69 0.24 -12.83 -6.54
CA LYS A 69 0.89 -13.80 -7.44
C LYS A 69 1.04 -15.18 -6.79
N ALA A 70 1.49 -15.25 -5.55
CA ALA A 70 1.66 -16.49 -4.81
C ALA A 70 0.34 -17.25 -4.58
N ASN A 71 -0.79 -16.55 -4.59
CA ASN A 71 -2.13 -17.13 -4.48
C ASN A 71 -2.83 -17.34 -5.84
N GLY A 72 -2.08 -17.31 -6.93
CA GLY A 72 -2.59 -17.59 -8.28
C GLY A 72 -3.35 -16.43 -8.93
N GLY A 73 -3.37 -15.25 -8.32
CA GLY A 73 -3.98 -14.05 -8.89
C GLY A 73 -3.06 -13.31 -9.85
N ILE A 74 -3.64 -12.42 -10.64
CA ILE A 74 -2.94 -11.57 -11.61
C ILE A 74 -3.08 -10.11 -11.17
N PRO A 75 -2.03 -9.46 -10.64
CA PRO A 75 -2.06 -8.03 -10.37
C PRO A 75 -2.12 -7.27 -11.70
N VAL A 76 -3.22 -6.54 -11.94
CA VAL A 76 -3.45 -5.85 -13.20
C VAL A 76 -3.10 -4.37 -13.15
N ALA A 77 -3.22 -3.75 -11.98
CA ALA A 77 -2.84 -2.35 -11.76
C ALA A 77 -2.70 -2.07 -10.26
N VAL A 78 -2.00 -0.99 -9.96
CA VAL A 78 -1.94 -0.35 -8.64
C VAL A 78 -2.57 1.03 -8.73
N SER A 79 -3.46 1.36 -7.82
CA SER A 79 -4.01 2.71 -7.68
C SER A 79 -3.82 3.21 -6.25
N MET A 80 -3.36 4.43 -6.09
CA MET A 80 -3.14 5.04 -4.79
C MET A 80 -3.74 6.45 -4.71
N LEU A 81 -4.17 6.86 -3.52
CA LEU A 81 -4.64 8.22 -3.34
C LEU A 81 -3.46 9.19 -3.40
N VAL A 82 -2.41 8.91 -2.62
CA VAL A 82 -1.26 9.81 -2.51
C VAL A 82 0.05 9.06 -2.75
N ASP A 83 0.78 9.47 -3.77
CA ASP A 83 2.18 9.12 -3.96
C ASP A 83 3.08 10.17 -3.32
N ARG A 84 3.78 9.79 -2.25
CA ARG A 84 4.75 10.63 -1.55
C ARG A 84 6.20 10.35 -1.97
N SER A 85 6.39 9.51 -2.99
CA SER A 85 7.73 9.20 -3.50
C SER A 85 8.26 10.25 -4.48
N GLY A 86 7.40 11.20 -4.87
CA GLY A 86 7.72 12.13 -5.97
C GLY A 86 7.75 11.45 -7.33
N GLY A 87 6.90 10.43 -7.54
CA GLY A 87 6.82 9.68 -8.81
C GLY A 87 7.90 8.61 -8.99
N LYS A 88 8.62 8.26 -7.93
CA LYS A 88 9.76 7.31 -8.00
C LYS A 88 9.36 5.85 -7.79
N VAL A 89 8.14 5.58 -7.31
CA VAL A 89 7.68 4.19 -7.11
C VAL A 89 7.51 3.48 -8.44
N ASN A 90 7.98 2.24 -8.48
CA ASN A 90 7.86 1.37 -9.63
C ASN A 90 7.54 -0.05 -9.16
N PHE A 91 6.59 -0.70 -9.82
CA PHE A 91 6.10 -2.03 -9.50
C PHE A 91 6.34 -3.03 -10.65
N GLY A 92 7.38 -2.79 -11.45
CA GLY A 92 7.73 -3.62 -12.60
C GLY A 92 6.67 -3.54 -13.70
N ASP A 93 6.16 -4.69 -14.13
CA ASP A 93 5.17 -4.78 -15.20
C ASP A 93 3.75 -4.38 -14.78
N VAL A 94 3.54 -4.07 -13.50
CA VAL A 94 2.23 -3.67 -12.98
C VAL A 94 2.11 -2.14 -13.08
N PRO A 95 1.25 -1.61 -13.96
CA PRO A 95 1.07 -0.17 -14.08
C PRO A 95 0.51 0.43 -12.80
N CYS A 96 0.96 1.64 -12.46
CA CYS A 96 0.48 2.34 -11.27
C CYS A 96 0.02 3.76 -11.58
N THR A 97 -0.94 4.25 -10.81
CA THR A 97 -1.45 5.61 -10.87
C THR A 97 -1.73 6.15 -9.47
N ALA A 98 -1.58 7.46 -9.31
CA ALA A 98 -1.94 8.17 -8.08
C ALA A 98 -2.85 9.34 -8.39
N LEU A 99 -3.77 9.67 -7.49
CA LEU A 99 -4.61 10.86 -7.62
C LEU A 99 -3.81 12.13 -7.28
N LEU A 100 -2.87 12.02 -6.34
CA LEU A 100 -2.03 13.13 -5.92
C LEU A 100 -0.58 12.68 -5.80
N HIS A 101 0.33 13.44 -6.40
CA HIS A 101 1.77 13.29 -6.22
C HIS A 101 2.29 14.38 -5.29
N LEU A 102 2.96 14.00 -4.21
CA LEU A 102 3.60 14.91 -3.26
C LEU A 102 5.09 14.63 -3.22
N ASN A 103 5.89 15.65 -3.44
CA ASN A 103 7.32 15.57 -3.13
C ASN A 103 7.53 15.98 -1.67
N VAL A 104 7.71 14.99 -0.79
CA VAL A 104 7.94 15.23 0.63
C VAL A 104 9.41 14.99 0.94
N GLU A 105 10.09 16.05 1.30
CA GLU A 105 11.47 15.94 1.77
C GLU A 105 11.53 15.12 3.06
N THR A 106 12.40 14.14 3.08
CA THR A 106 12.70 13.35 4.26
C THR A 106 14.15 13.59 4.65
N ASN A 107 14.35 13.97 5.88
CA ASN A 107 15.69 14.25 6.43
C ASN A 107 16.07 13.19 7.44
N LYS A 108 17.36 12.88 7.54
CA LYS A 108 17.88 12.13 8.69
C LYS A 108 17.81 13.02 9.94
N PRO A 109 17.72 12.45 11.16
CA PRO A 109 17.62 13.26 12.38
C PRO A 109 18.72 14.32 12.52
N GLU A 110 19.94 13.99 12.13
CA GLU A 110 21.10 14.90 12.16
C GLU A 110 20.99 16.09 11.19
N ASP A 111 20.26 15.91 10.09
CA ASP A 111 20.08 16.94 9.06
C ASP A 111 18.72 17.63 9.13
N CYS A 112 17.81 17.11 9.95
CA CYS A 112 16.46 17.61 10.05
C CYS A 112 16.38 19.00 10.69
N PRO A 113 15.89 20.03 9.99
CA PRO A 113 15.78 21.37 10.54
C PRO A 113 14.85 21.46 11.77
N LEU A 114 13.81 20.62 11.81
CA LEU A 114 12.87 20.57 12.95
C LEU A 114 13.54 19.92 14.17
N CYS A 115 14.33 18.87 13.97
CA CYS A 115 15.09 18.24 15.05
C CYS A 115 16.12 19.20 15.64
N LYS A 116 16.78 20.01 14.81
CA LYS A 116 17.72 21.06 15.24
C LYS A 116 17.06 22.15 16.06
N GLN A 117 15.77 22.39 15.87
CA GLN A 117 14.95 23.32 16.66
C GLN A 117 14.37 22.68 17.93
N GLY A 118 14.70 21.42 18.24
CA GLY A 118 14.19 20.71 19.41
C GLY A 118 12.70 20.33 19.32
N ILE A 119 12.10 20.38 18.14
CA ILE A 119 10.69 19.98 17.96
C ILE A 119 10.61 18.45 18.04
N PRO A 120 9.87 17.89 19.01
CA PRO A 120 9.83 16.45 19.23
C PRO A 120 9.12 15.75 18.09
N MET A 121 9.72 14.65 17.61
CA MET A 121 9.12 13.79 16.60
C MET A 121 8.05 12.91 17.26
N THR A 122 6.79 13.07 16.85
CA THR A 122 5.70 12.19 17.28
C THR A 122 5.54 11.04 16.32
N LYS A 123 5.57 9.80 16.84
CA LYS A 123 5.27 8.62 16.04
C LYS A 123 3.76 8.53 15.81
N ARG A 124 3.34 8.62 14.55
CA ARG A 124 1.97 8.36 14.13
C ARG A 124 1.98 7.25 13.10
N GLY A 125 1.10 6.27 13.25
CA GLY A 125 0.95 5.15 12.31
C GLY A 125 1.21 3.78 12.94
N SER A 126 0.92 2.74 12.16
CA SER A 126 0.89 1.33 12.59
C SER A 126 2.26 0.64 12.58
N THR A 127 3.28 1.22 11.96
CA THR A 127 4.61 0.62 11.95
C THR A 127 5.32 0.90 13.26
N GLY A 128 5.29 -0.06 14.18
CA GLY A 128 5.96 0.00 15.48
C GLY A 128 7.50 0.01 15.42
N LYS A 129 8.08 0.72 14.47
CA LYS A 129 9.53 0.99 14.48
C LYS A 129 9.81 1.99 15.59
N LYS A 130 10.50 1.51 16.64
CA LYS A 130 11.10 2.32 17.69
C LYS A 130 12.14 3.24 17.10
#